data_2b2d643e9f0e640aa804b4645e3a40f4
#
_entry.id   2b2d643e9f0e640aa804b4645e3a40f4
#
_cell.length_a   1.000
_cell.length_b   1.000
_cell.length_c   1.000
_cell.angle_alpha   90.00
_cell.angle_beta   90.00
_cell.angle_gamma   90.00
#
_symmetry.space_group_name_H-M   'P 1'
#
loop_
_entity.id
_entity.type
_entity.pdbx_description
1 polymer ?
#
loop_
_entity_poly.entity_id
_entity_poly.type
_entity_poly.pdbx_seq_one_letter_code
_entity_poly.pdbx_strand_id
1 'polypeptide(L)'
;MKYPVLLPNIFDYPFTYESNIKLKAGDYVKVPFGKKKIIGVIWDFFEEKNNKEFKLKSIIEKIQIEPLSKKTMNFLKWFSNYNLVPLGMCLKLHLINDENLRTKNDIDLLKYALSSKKESYQLSEEQDKAYKELSKNDSSFRVHLLQGTTGSGKTIVYFKAIEKIINIGLQLSLIHIPSPRDLWISRMPSSA
;
A
#
# COMPACT_ATOMS: atom_id res chain seq x y z
N MET A 1 -10.67 25.81 11.57
CA MET A 1 -10.78 25.56 10.12
C MET A 1 -11.60 24.30 9.91
N LYS A 2 -12.42 24.24 8.83
CA LYS A 2 -13.21 23.05 8.48
C LYS A 2 -12.44 22.19 7.48
N TYR A 3 -12.48 20.86 7.66
CA TYR A 3 -11.78 19.90 6.82
C TYR A 3 -12.70 18.73 6.42
N PRO A 4 -12.74 18.35 5.13
CA PRO A 4 -13.42 17.15 4.68
C PRO A 4 -12.60 15.91 5.05
N VAL A 5 -13.15 15.01 5.82
CA VAL A 5 -12.50 13.76 6.25
C VAL A 5 -13.26 12.58 5.67
N LEU A 6 -12.62 11.83 4.78
CA LEU A 6 -13.13 10.56 4.30
C LEU A 6 -12.89 9.48 5.35
N LEU A 7 -13.94 8.77 5.71
CA LEU A 7 -13.90 7.69 6.72
C LEU A 7 -13.98 6.32 6.05
N PRO A 8 -13.33 5.29 6.61
CA PRO A 8 -13.40 3.92 6.11
C PRO A 8 -14.72 3.25 6.49
N ASN A 9 -15.81 3.65 5.84
CA ASN A 9 -17.17 3.20 6.10
C ASN A 9 -17.97 3.06 4.79
N ILE A 10 -19.28 2.85 4.90
CA ILE A 10 -20.18 2.63 3.76
C ILE A 10 -20.58 3.91 3.01
N PHE A 11 -20.15 5.09 3.47
CA PHE A 11 -20.54 6.34 2.84
C PHE A 11 -19.62 6.71 1.67
N ASP A 12 -20.19 7.35 0.69
CA ASP A 12 -19.51 7.72 -0.56
C ASP A 12 -18.97 9.16 -0.53
N TYR A 13 -18.99 9.80 0.62
CA TYR A 13 -18.61 11.19 0.78
C TYR A 13 -17.83 11.45 2.06
N PRO A 14 -16.96 12.47 2.09
CA PRO A 14 -16.26 12.88 3.29
C PRO A 14 -17.19 13.63 4.26
N PHE A 15 -16.90 13.53 5.54
CA PHE A 15 -17.59 14.26 6.62
C PHE A 15 -16.80 15.50 6.99
N THR A 16 -17.51 16.58 7.35
CA THR A 16 -16.88 17.83 7.77
C THR A 16 -16.53 17.78 9.26
N TYR A 17 -15.26 18.04 9.58
CA TYR A 17 -14.72 18.17 10.92
C TYR A 17 -14.02 19.52 11.10
N GLU A 18 -13.88 19.97 12.34
CA GLU A 18 -13.12 21.16 12.68
C GLU A 18 -11.74 20.82 13.23
N SER A 19 -10.75 21.66 12.94
CA SER A 19 -9.42 21.57 13.54
C SER A 19 -8.76 22.93 13.67
N ASN A 20 -7.99 23.08 14.73
CA ASN A 20 -7.09 24.22 14.93
C ASN A 20 -5.72 23.99 14.28
N ILE A 21 -5.42 22.74 13.89
CA ILE A 21 -4.17 22.35 13.26
C ILE A 21 -4.33 22.52 11.74
N LYS A 22 -3.31 23.05 11.07
CA LYS A 22 -3.26 23.14 9.62
C LYS A 22 -3.01 21.76 9.03
N LEU A 23 -3.97 21.26 8.26
CA LEU A 23 -3.96 19.94 7.63
C LEU A 23 -3.94 20.09 6.10
N LYS A 24 -3.43 19.05 5.42
CA LYS A 24 -3.38 18.97 3.96
C LYS A 24 -4.16 17.75 3.49
N ALA A 25 -4.61 17.77 2.23
CA ALA A 25 -5.19 16.61 1.59
C ALA A 25 -4.21 15.42 1.63
N GLY A 26 -4.71 14.25 2.03
CA GLY A 26 -3.91 13.05 2.27
C GLY A 26 -3.47 12.85 3.71
N ASP A 27 -3.53 13.86 4.60
CA ASP A 27 -3.18 13.68 6.00
C ASP A 27 -4.11 12.67 6.68
N TYR A 28 -3.54 11.76 7.47
CA TYR A 28 -4.29 10.84 8.29
C TYR A 28 -4.64 11.48 9.61
N VAL A 29 -5.90 11.37 10.00
CA VAL A 29 -6.43 11.99 11.21
C VAL A 29 -7.32 11.02 11.98
N LYS A 30 -7.30 11.14 13.30
CA LYS A 30 -8.21 10.41 14.18
C LYS A 30 -9.38 11.31 14.55
N VAL A 31 -10.59 10.83 14.31
CA VAL A 31 -11.82 11.57 14.49
C VAL A 31 -12.85 10.79 15.30
N PRO A 32 -13.74 11.47 16.04
CA PRO A 32 -14.85 10.84 16.73
C PRO A 32 -16.00 10.55 15.74
N PHE A 33 -16.40 9.29 15.61
CA PHE A 33 -17.53 8.87 14.79
C PHE A 33 -18.49 7.98 15.61
N GLY A 34 -19.67 8.50 15.91
CA GLY A 34 -20.58 7.87 16.89
C GLY A 34 -19.92 7.79 18.26
N LYS A 35 -19.84 6.59 18.82
CA LYS A 35 -19.17 6.27 20.10
C LYS A 35 -17.70 5.83 19.92
N LYS A 36 -17.24 5.68 18.67
CA LYS A 36 -15.90 5.18 18.34
C LYS A 36 -14.99 6.31 17.87
N LYS A 37 -13.68 6.09 17.99
CA LYS A 37 -12.65 6.90 17.36
C LYS A 37 -12.15 6.14 16.14
N ILE A 38 -12.15 6.78 14.97
CA ILE A 38 -11.82 6.14 13.69
C ILE A 38 -10.73 6.96 13.00
N ILE A 39 -9.83 6.28 12.31
CA ILE A 39 -8.85 6.92 11.46
C ILE A 39 -9.49 7.19 10.11
N GLY A 40 -9.36 8.43 9.64
CA GLY A 40 -9.79 8.88 8.33
C GLY A 40 -8.68 9.64 7.63
N VAL A 41 -8.92 10.05 6.41
CA VAL A 41 -7.98 10.80 5.57
C VAL A 41 -8.61 12.13 5.19
N ILE A 42 -7.84 13.24 5.31
CA ILE A 42 -8.27 14.53 4.78
C ILE A 42 -8.40 14.40 3.27
N TRP A 43 -9.62 14.63 2.78
CA TRP A 43 -9.94 14.45 1.38
C TRP A 43 -9.86 15.75 0.61
N ASP A 44 -9.96 15.65 -0.71
CA ASP A 44 -10.11 16.84 -1.55
C ASP A 44 -11.40 17.59 -1.21
N PHE A 45 -11.46 18.88 -1.58
CA PHE A 45 -12.63 19.72 -1.41
C PHE A 45 -13.90 19.05 -1.95
N PHE A 46 -14.97 19.12 -1.17
CA PHE A 46 -16.28 18.69 -1.58
C PHE A 46 -17.31 19.80 -1.21
N GLU A 47 -18.31 19.99 -2.04
CA GLU A 47 -19.36 20.96 -1.77
C GLU A 47 -20.26 20.50 -0.62
N GLU A 48 -20.37 21.30 0.44
CA GLU A 48 -21.35 21.07 1.50
C GLU A 48 -22.78 21.22 0.92
N LYS A 49 -23.47 20.12 0.70
CA LYS A 49 -24.87 20.12 0.22
C LYS A 49 -25.88 20.43 1.32
N ASN A 50 -25.50 20.69 2.56
CA ASN A 50 -26.41 20.80 3.69
C ASN A 50 -26.32 22.14 4.41
N ASN A 51 -27.38 22.93 4.28
CA ASN A 51 -27.66 24.17 5.05
C ASN A 51 -28.13 23.90 6.50
N LYS A 52 -27.91 22.73 7.08
CA LYS A 52 -28.24 22.45 8.47
C LYS A 52 -27.05 22.74 9.35
N GLU A 53 -27.23 23.64 10.33
CA GLU A 53 -26.23 23.93 11.38
C GLU A 53 -26.09 22.71 12.30
N PHE A 54 -25.26 21.75 11.91
CA PHE A 54 -24.83 20.69 12.81
C PHE A 54 -23.62 21.15 13.60
N LYS A 55 -23.60 20.85 14.90
CA LYS A 55 -22.43 21.06 15.74
C LYS A 55 -21.30 20.16 15.20
N LEU A 56 -20.32 20.78 14.55
CA LEU A 56 -19.17 20.07 14.00
C LEU A 56 -18.36 19.44 15.14
N LYS A 57 -17.86 18.24 14.90
CA LYS A 57 -16.94 17.55 15.80
C LYS A 57 -15.50 17.93 15.45
N SER A 58 -14.66 18.02 16.48
CA SER A 58 -13.24 18.33 16.29
C SER A 58 -12.42 17.09 15.96
N ILE A 59 -11.40 17.26 15.13
CA ILE A 59 -10.36 16.27 14.89
C ILE A 59 -9.58 16.08 16.20
N ILE A 60 -9.35 14.83 16.61
CA ILE A 60 -8.68 14.52 17.87
C ILE A 60 -7.17 14.72 17.73
N GLU A 61 -6.58 14.11 16.69
CA GLU A 61 -5.14 14.17 16.45
C GLU A 61 -4.81 13.94 14.97
N LYS A 62 -3.67 14.47 14.53
CA LYS A 62 -3.05 14.12 13.25
C LYS A 62 -2.08 12.96 13.49
N ILE A 63 -2.16 11.92 12.67
CA ILE A 63 -1.23 10.78 12.71
C ILE A 63 0.04 11.18 11.96
N GLN A 64 1.20 10.97 12.60
CA GLN A 64 2.52 11.39 12.09
C GLN A 64 3.11 10.34 11.13
N ILE A 65 2.41 10.13 10.01
CA ILE A 65 2.85 9.27 8.90
C ILE A 65 2.85 10.06 7.62
N GLU A 66 3.46 9.49 6.57
CA GLU A 66 3.47 10.10 5.25
C GLU A 66 2.03 10.23 4.72
N PRO A 67 1.65 11.41 4.21
CA PRO A 67 0.30 11.63 3.69
C PRO A 67 -0.01 10.71 2.51
N LEU A 68 -1.28 10.31 2.39
CA LEU A 68 -1.77 9.56 1.23
C LEU A 68 -1.52 10.35 -0.06
N SER A 69 -0.82 9.76 -1.00
CA SER A 69 -0.43 10.45 -2.23
C SER A 69 -1.66 10.82 -3.08
N LYS A 70 -1.57 11.92 -3.82
CA LYS A 70 -2.62 12.33 -4.75
C LYS A 70 -2.89 11.25 -5.82
N LYS A 71 -1.86 10.50 -6.23
CA LYS A 71 -2.01 9.36 -7.17
C LYS A 71 -2.89 8.27 -6.58
N THR A 72 -2.67 7.92 -5.31
CA THR A 72 -3.48 6.92 -4.59
C THR A 72 -4.91 7.42 -4.37
N MET A 73 -5.11 8.69 -4.02
CA MET A 73 -6.45 9.27 -3.89
C MET A 73 -7.22 9.19 -5.22
N ASN A 74 -6.57 9.53 -6.33
CA ASN A 74 -7.18 9.44 -7.66
C ASN A 74 -7.48 7.98 -8.04
N PHE A 75 -6.60 7.05 -7.70
CA PHE A 75 -6.84 5.62 -7.89
C PHE A 75 -8.05 5.13 -7.10
N LEU A 76 -8.19 5.51 -5.83
CA LEU A 76 -9.34 5.14 -5.00
C LEU A 76 -10.66 5.70 -5.57
N LYS A 77 -10.65 6.95 -6.08
CA LYS A 77 -11.81 7.54 -6.78
C LYS A 77 -12.17 6.74 -8.03
N TRP A 78 -11.17 6.46 -8.86
CA TRP A 78 -11.39 5.65 -10.07
C TRP A 78 -11.92 4.25 -9.73
N PHE A 79 -11.32 3.59 -8.74
CA PHE A 79 -11.71 2.24 -8.30
C PHE A 79 -13.15 2.20 -7.76
N SER A 80 -13.52 3.20 -6.97
CA SER A 80 -14.88 3.40 -6.47
C SER A 80 -15.88 3.49 -7.63
N ASN A 81 -15.63 4.37 -8.58
CA ASN A 81 -16.51 4.57 -9.73
C ASN A 81 -16.59 3.34 -10.65
N TYR A 82 -15.44 2.70 -10.92
CA TYR A 82 -15.37 1.53 -11.78
C TYR A 82 -16.12 0.33 -11.22
N ASN A 83 -16.02 0.10 -9.91
CA ASN A 83 -16.65 -1.04 -9.24
C ASN A 83 -18.02 -0.71 -8.63
N LEU A 84 -18.50 0.52 -8.74
CA LEU A 84 -19.75 0.99 -8.11
C LEU A 84 -19.77 0.75 -6.60
N VAL A 85 -18.64 0.91 -5.93
CA VAL A 85 -18.45 0.70 -4.49
C VAL A 85 -18.27 2.06 -3.82
N PRO A 86 -18.90 2.33 -2.65
CA PRO A 86 -18.71 3.59 -1.94
C PRO A 86 -17.26 3.91 -1.65
N LEU A 87 -16.85 5.16 -1.82
CA LEU A 87 -15.47 5.62 -1.69
C LEU A 87 -14.89 5.32 -0.29
N GLY A 88 -15.70 5.43 0.76
CA GLY A 88 -15.29 5.06 2.12
C GLY A 88 -14.95 3.58 2.28
N MET A 89 -15.62 2.69 1.52
CA MET A 89 -15.26 1.26 1.51
C MET A 89 -13.94 1.02 0.77
N CYS A 90 -13.66 1.76 -0.30
CA CYS A 90 -12.38 1.71 -0.99
C CYS A 90 -11.25 2.17 -0.05
N LEU A 91 -11.47 3.22 0.72
CA LEU A 91 -10.53 3.65 1.75
C LEU A 91 -10.35 2.58 2.85
N LYS A 92 -11.41 1.88 3.23
CA LYS A 92 -11.34 0.77 4.20
C LYS A 92 -10.43 -0.37 3.71
N LEU A 93 -10.48 -0.69 2.41
CA LEU A 93 -9.57 -1.68 1.83
C LEU A 93 -8.10 -1.22 1.89
N HIS A 94 -7.85 0.08 1.73
CA HIS A 94 -6.52 0.66 1.86
C HIS A 94 -6.02 0.65 3.32
N LEU A 95 -6.93 0.83 4.29
CA LEU A 95 -6.64 0.89 5.74
C LEU A 95 -6.92 -0.45 6.45
N ILE A 96 -6.68 -1.59 5.80
CA ILE A 96 -7.05 -2.93 6.31
C ILE A 96 -6.52 -3.20 7.73
N ASN A 97 -5.33 -2.68 8.05
CA ASN A 97 -4.72 -2.82 9.38
C ASN A 97 -4.29 -1.45 9.92
N ASP A 98 -4.73 -1.12 11.13
CA ASP A 98 -4.16 0.00 11.89
C ASP A 98 -2.63 -0.18 12.10
N GLU A 99 -2.14 -1.41 12.01
CA GLU A 99 -0.72 -1.76 12.06
C GLU A 99 0.08 -1.22 10.87
N ASN A 100 -0.53 -1.10 9.70
CA ASN A 100 0.12 -0.49 8.51
C ASN A 100 0.38 1.02 8.69
N LEU A 101 -0.22 1.63 9.71
CA LEU A 101 0.02 3.02 10.10
C LEU A 101 1.11 3.14 11.17
N ARG A 102 1.79 2.03 11.52
CA ARG A 102 2.90 2.04 12.48
C ARG A 102 4.17 2.58 11.82
N THR A 103 4.92 3.26 12.63
CA THR A 103 6.16 3.93 12.29
C THR A 103 7.33 2.96 12.04
N LYS A 104 8.38 3.49 11.44
CA LYS A 104 9.66 2.91 10.99
C LYS A 104 10.26 1.69 11.72
N ASN A 105 9.86 1.37 12.95
CA ASN A 105 10.47 0.30 13.77
C ASN A 105 10.29 -1.10 13.17
N ASP A 106 9.23 -1.33 12.37
CA ASP A 106 8.98 -2.66 11.79
C ASP A 106 9.88 -2.94 10.57
N ILE A 107 10.36 -1.88 9.90
CA ILE A 107 11.29 -1.99 8.77
C ILE A 107 12.67 -2.45 9.26
N ASP A 108 13.07 -2.05 10.47
CA ASP A 108 14.35 -2.45 11.05
C ASP A 108 14.38 -3.93 11.44
N LEU A 109 13.24 -4.51 11.84
CA LEU A 109 13.11 -5.95 12.09
C LEU A 109 13.25 -6.77 10.80
N LEU A 110 12.66 -6.31 9.70
CA LEU A 110 12.81 -6.94 8.38
C LEU A 110 14.25 -6.86 7.88
N LYS A 111 14.93 -5.73 8.06
CA LYS A 111 16.36 -5.57 7.72
C LYS A 111 17.22 -6.51 8.54
N TYR A 112 16.93 -6.66 9.83
CA TYR A 112 17.65 -7.59 10.71
C TYR A 112 17.45 -9.04 10.28
N ALA A 113 16.23 -9.46 9.95
CA ALA A 113 15.92 -10.80 9.47
C ALA A 113 16.63 -11.14 8.14
N LEU A 114 16.79 -10.15 7.25
CA LEU A 114 17.49 -10.31 5.97
C LEU A 114 19.01 -10.29 6.14
N SER A 115 19.54 -9.55 7.11
CA SER A 115 20.99 -9.49 7.37
C SER A 115 21.55 -10.77 7.96
N SER A 116 20.72 -11.60 8.60
CA SER A 116 21.12 -12.84 9.28
C SER A 116 21.39 -14.02 8.34
N LYS A 117 21.01 -13.94 7.06
CA LYS A 117 21.27 -14.99 6.04
C LYS A 117 21.80 -14.36 4.75
N LYS A 118 23.05 -13.96 4.73
CA LYS A 118 23.76 -13.60 3.50
C LYS A 118 24.20 -14.86 2.75
N GLU A 119 23.30 -15.51 2.04
CA GLU A 119 23.70 -16.38 0.94
C GLU A 119 24.05 -15.48 -0.25
N SER A 120 25.33 -15.34 -0.53
CA SER A 120 25.78 -14.57 -1.71
C SER A 120 25.61 -15.43 -2.96
N TYR A 121 24.51 -15.26 -3.64
CA TYR A 121 24.32 -15.87 -4.95
C TYR A 121 25.18 -15.16 -5.99
N GLN A 122 26.08 -15.90 -6.64
CA GLN A 122 26.79 -15.40 -7.82
C GLN A 122 25.86 -15.49 -9.02
N LEU A 123 25.63 -14.37 -9.67
CA LEU A 123 24.84 -14.32 -10.91
C LEU A 123 25.73 -14.71 -12.10
N SER A 124 25.17 -15.44 -13.07
CA SER A 124 25.80 -15.56 -14.39
C SER A 124 25.80 -14.23 -15.12
N GLU A 125 26.58 -14.10 -16.18
CA GLU A 125 26.63 -12.86 -16.98
C GLU A 125 25.25 -12.45 -17.52
N GLU A 126 24.43 -13.41 -17.97
CA GLU A 126 23.09 -13.17 -18.47
C GLU A 126 22.14 -12.72 -17.34
N GLN A 127 22.24 -13.37 -16.18
CA GLN A 127 21.45 -13.02 -15.00
C GLN A 127 21.84 -11.62 -14.48
N ASP A 128 23.13 -11.27 -14.51
CA ASP A 128 23.59 -9.95 -14.09
C ASP A 128 23.12 -8.84 -15.06
N LYS A 129 23.11 -9.11 -16.37
CA LYS A 129 22.49 -8.19 -17.35
C LYS A 129 21.02 -7.96 -17.07
N ALA A 130 20.25 -9.04 -16.83
CA ALA A 130 18.83 -8.96 -16.51
C ALA A 130 18.59 -8.20 -15.18
N TYR A 131 19.40 -8.46 -14.16
CA TYR A 131 19.34 -7.75 -12.87
C TYR A 131 19.61 -6.24 -13.03
N LYS A 132 20.64 -5.87 -13.80
CA LYS A 132 20.96 -4.46 -14.07
C LYS A 132 19.80 -3.73 -14.75
N GLU A 133 19.13 -4.41 -15.68
CA GLU A 133 17.96 -3.85 -16.36
C GLU A 133 16.77 -3.64 -15.42
N LEU A 134 16.46 -4.64 -14.58
CA LEU A 134 15.42 -4.54 -13.55
C LEU A 134 15.72 -3.47 -12.49
N SER A 135 17.02 -3.23 -12.23
CA SER A 135 17.49 -2.35 -11.17
C SER A 135 17.72 -0.92 -11.61
N LYS A 136 17.43 -0.55 -12.89
CA LYS A 136 17.53 0.82 -13.34
C LYS A 136 16.58 1.70 -12.55
N ASN A 137 17.17 2.66 -11.81
CA ASN A 137 16.41 3.65 -11.06
C ASN A 137 15.80 4.65 -12.05
N ASP A 138 14.55 4.42 -12.38
CA ASP A 138 13.74 5.38 -13.11
C ASP A 138 12.48 5.64 -12.29
N SER A 139 12.09 6.88 -12.12
CA SER A 139 10.88 7.29 -11.43
C SER A 139 9.60 6.99 -12.22
N SER A 140 9.72 6.45 -13.43
CA SER A 140 8.60 6.10 -14.30
C SER A 140 8.07 4.68 -14.00
N PHE A 141 6.78 4.48 -14.22
CA PHE A 141 6.18 3.14 -14.22
C PHE A 141 6.73 2.33 -15.39
N ARG A 142 7.21 1.11 -15.10
CA ARG A 142 7.72 0.17 -16.10
C ARG A 142 7.20 -1.23 -15.84
N VAL A 143 7.01 -1.98 -16.92
CA VAL A 143 6.72 -3.41 -16.89
C VAL A 143 7.91 -4.14 -17.50
N HIS A 144 8.45 -5.09 -16.76
CA HIS A 144 9.55 -5.94 -17.22
C HIS A 144 9.06 -7.38 -17.36
N LEU A 145 9.36 -8.00 -18.48
CA LEU A 145 9.12 -9.42 -18.71
C LEU A 145 10.45 -10.16 -18.61
N LEU A 146 10.60 -10.99 -17.58
CA LEU A 146 11.75 -11.88 -17.43
C LEU A 146 11.45 -13.26 -18.03
N GLN A 147 11.95 -13.51 -19.23
CA GLN A 147 11.78 -14.76 -19.95
C GLN A 147 13.01 -15.67 -19.80
N GLY A 148 12.79 -16.96 -19.70
CA GLY A 148 13.86 -17.97 -19.61
C GLY A 148 13.29 -19.37 -19.42
N THR A 149 14.08 -20.38 -19.72
CA THR A 149 13.73 -21.80 -19.55
C THR A 149 13.52 -22.16 -18.06
N THR A 150 12.89 -23.28 -17.80
CA THR A 150 12.77 -23.81 -16.42
C THR A 150 14.19 -24.11 -15.89
N GLY A 151 14.49 -23.71 -14.66
CA GLY A 151 15.81 -23.88 -14.06
C GLY A 151 16.86 -22.85 -14.44
N SER A 152 16.57 -21.85 -15.29
CA SER A 152 17.52 -20.79 -15.69
C SER A 152 17.88 -19.79 -14.56
N GLY A 153 17.33 -19.98 -13.34
CA GLY A 153 17.64 -19.13 -12.20
C GLY A 153 16.93 -17.75 -12.21
N LYS A 154 15.82 -17.60 -12.93
CA LYS A 154 15.00 -16.37 -12.89
C LYS A 154 14.69 -15.90 -11.49
N THR A 155 14.42 -16.85 -10.58
CA THR A 155 14.13 -16.59 -9.17
C THR A 155 15.26 -15.83 -8.48
N ILE A 156 16.52 -16.16 -8.74
CA ILE A 156 17.68 -15.51 -8.14
C ILE A 156 17.78 -14.07 -8.60
N VAL A 157 17.47 -13.80 -9.87
CA VAL A 157 17.52 -12.43 -10.45
C VAL A 157 16.53 -11.51 -9.75
N TYR A 158 15.26 -11.93 -9.63
CA TYR A 158 14.29 -11.04 -8.96
C TYR A 158 14.43 -11.02 -7.44
N PHE A 159 14.96 -12.08 -6.79
CA PHE A 159 15.29 -12.01 -5.36
C PHE A 159 16.37 -10.96 -5.08
N LYS A 160 17.37 -10.86 -5.93
CA LYS A 160 18.40 -9.81 -5.79
C LYS A 160 17.83 -8.41 -5.99
N ALA A 161 16.86 -8.25 -6.90
CA ALA A 161 16.12 -6.99 -7.07
C ALA A 161 15.25 -6.67 -5.85
N ILE A 162 14.58 -7.68 -5.26
CA ILE A 162 13.80 -7.56 -4.01
C ILE A 162 14.70 -7.12 -2.86
N GLU A 163 15.84 -7.77 -2.66
CA GLU A 163 16.81 -7.42 -1.61
C GLU A 163 17.21 -5.93 -1.70
N LYS A 164 17.48 -5.43 -2.90
CA LYS A 164 17.78 -4.01 -3.13
C LYS A 164 16.63 -3.11 -2.68
N ILE A 165 15.38 -3.44 -3.05
CA ILE A 165 14.18 -2.65 -2.70
C ILE A 165 13.97 -2.60 -1.19
N ILE A 166 14.11 -3.75 -0.51
CA ILE A 166 13.97 -3.83 0.95
C ILE A 166 15.09 -3.05 1.65
N ASN A 167 16.33 -3.13 1.16
CA ASN A 167 17.46 -2.42 1.75
C ASN A 167 17.32 -0.90 1.70
N ILE A 168 16.62 -0.36 0.71
CA ILE A 168 16.30 1.08 0.63
C ILE A 168 15.00 1.43 1.38
N GLY A 169 14.36 0.47 2.08
CA GLY A 169 13.19 0.70 2.92
C GLY A 169 11.88 0.83 2.15
N LEU A 170 11.80 0.35 0.92
CA LEU A 170 10.58 0.33 0.12
C LEU A 170 9.81 -0.98 0.30
N GLN A 171 8.50 -0.91 0.08
CA GLN A 171 7.61 -2.07 0.10
C GLN A 171 7.47 -2.66 -1.30
N LEU A 172 7.26 -3.98 -1.35
CA LEU A 172 6.95 -4.70 -2.57
C LEU A 172 5.82 -5.70 -2.33
N SER A 173 5.14 -6.09 -3.40
CA SER A 173 4.14 -7.16 -3.38
C SER A 173 4.55 -8.26 -4.35
N LEU A 174 4.48 -9.50 -3.90
CA LEU A 174 4.66 -10.68 -4.73
C LEU A 174 3.32 -11.41 -4.86
N ILE A 175 2.92 -11.69 -6.10
CA ILE A 175 1.74 -12.50 -6.40
C ILE A 175 2.24 -13.74 -7.16
N HIS A 176 2.07 -14.93 -6.57
CA HIS A 176 2.28 -16.17 -7.26
C HIS A 176 0.96 -16.62 -7.90
N ILE A 177 0.94 -16.67 -9.23
CA ILE A 177 -0.18 -17.26 -9.97
C ILE A 177 0.17 -18.73 -10.18
N PRO A 178 -0.51 -19.69 -9.51
CA PRO A 178 -0.21 -21.09 -9.66
C PRO A 178 -0.41 -21.52 -11.11
N SER A 179 0.58 -22.17 -11.67
CA SER A 179 0.49 -22.75 -13.00
C SER A 179 -0.23 -24.12 -12.92
N PRO A 180 -0.80 -24.62 -14.01
CA PRO A 180 -1.36 -25.97 -14.05
C PRO A 180 -0.36 -27.05 -13.61
N ARG A 181 0.95 -26.80 -13.73
CA ARG A 181 2.02 -27.71 -13.26
C ARG A 181 2.12 -27.77 -11.74
N ASP A 182 1.87 -26.68 -11.04
CA ASP A 182 1.93 -26.62 -9.58
C ASP A 182 0.78 -27.44 -8.96
N LEU A 183 -0.36 -27.52 -9.64
CA LEU A 183 -1.50 -28.35 -9.25
C LEU A 183 -1.22 -29.86 -9.32
N TRP A 184 -0.31 -30.28 -10.17
CA TRP A 184 0.09 -31.68 -10.29
C TRP A 184 1.00 -32.11 -9.14
N ILE A 185 1.90 -31.25 -8.70
CA ILE A 185 2.83 -31.56 -7.59
C ILE A 185 2.08 -31.70 -6.27
N SER A 186 1.04 -30.91 -6.05
CA SER A 186 0.23 -30.97 -4.83
C SER A 186 -0.70 -32.20 -4.76
N ARG A 187 -0.86 -32.93 -5.85
CA ARG A 187 -1.71 -34.14 -5.94
C ARG A 187 -0.92 -35.45 -5.94
N MET A 188 0.40 -35.42 -5.94
CA MET A 188 1.16 -36.66 -5.75
C MET A 188 1.03 -37.08 -4.28
N PRO A 189 0.45 -38.29 -4.00
CA PRO A 189 0.51 -38.83 -2.66
C PRO A 189 1.99 -38.98 -2.31
N SER A 190 2.37 -38.51 -1.13
CA SER A 190 3.67 -38.85 -0.55
C SER A 190 3.70 -40.35 -0.44
N SER A 191 4.32 -41.03 -1.40
CA SER A 191 4.63 -42.45 -1.26
C SER A 191 5.56 -42.59 -0.06
N ALA A 192 5.04 -43.35 0.91
CA ALA A 192 5.72 -43.76 2.13
C ALA A 192 7.08 -44.40 1.86
#